data_0c4a1a0cf1eb1f32353d7d5635e15d41
#
_entry.id   0c4a1a0cf1eb1f32353d7d5635e15d41
#
_cell.length_a   1.000
_cell.length_b   1.000
_cell.length_c   1.000
_cell.angle_alpha   90.00
_cell.angle_beta   90.00
_cell.angle_gamma   90.00
#
_symmetry.space_group_name_H-M   'P 1'
#
loop_
_entity.id
_entity.type
_entity.pdbx_description
1 polymer ?
#
loop_
_entity_poly.entity_id
_entity_poly.type
_entity_poly.pdbx_seq_one_letter_code
_entity_poly.pdbx_strand_id
1 'polypeptide(L)'
;MIFKATKPTTRPALRKVRTTPTPRPLLHRLDPRRVEEIPFHALDGVRLGLTRIDTGERDRPAVLLLHGHTASADMFLLPEIRNLVDVLIDDGYEPWLLDWRGSCRLPYNATGRKYTYDDVALYDIPAAVSHIRARIGEDRPLFAVAHCIGALTLSLSLTAGLVPGLAGVVAQGVFLTPKLAGRTSLRMSLAAELLKSRLDHIPVDFRTVGLRSKYTPLFALASRKADCPDPTCQILHHSAWGTGASLFVHEHLTETTHNRLAELLGPAPLWILPHLRRIELARTVVRWHDTDHRYAVLPPNALDAAGRIDTPLLLLAGSDNGLWLDSQQLCHDVLARRHPHLDVTYTEIPGYGHLDTFLGRGAALDVFGHILDFLGERR
;
A
#
# COMPACT_ATOMS: atom_id res chain seq x y z
N MET A 1 -26.79 -12.42 56.30
CA MET A 1 -26.43 -12.66 54.87
C MET A 1 -25.35 -11.65 54.50
N ILE A 2 -24.12 -12.14 54.36
CA ILE A 2 -22.93 -11.29 54.14
C ILE A 2 -22.64 -11.32 52.64
N PHE A 3 -22.82 -10.19 51.93
CA PHE A 3 -22.43 -10.06 50.57
C PHE A 3 -20.91 -10.01 50.42
N LYS A 4 -20.31 -11.05 49.80
CA LYS A 4 -18.91 -11.06 49.39
C LYS A 4 -18.75 -10.16 48.18
N ALA A 5 -17.98 -9.07 48.33
CA ALA A 5 -17.56 -8.21 47.22
C ALA A 5 -16.58 -9.00 46.32
N THR A 6 -16.95 -9.14 45.05
CA THR A 6 -16.09 -9.70 44.00
C THR A 6 -15.01 -8.68 43.63
N LYS A 7 -13.73 -9.09 43.76
CA LYS A 7 -12.58 -8.30 43.30
C LYS A 7 -12.67 -8.00 41.81
N PRO A 8 -12.35 -6.76 41.37
CA PRO A 8 -12.28 -6.45 39.96
C PRO A 8 -11.13 -7.24 39.30
N THR A 9 -11.44 -8.01 38.31
CA THR A 9 -10.45 -8.67 37.43
C THR A 9 -9.66 -7.61 36.68
N THR A 10 -8.41 -7.41 37.06
CA THR A 10 -7.47 -6.58 36.32
C THR A 10 -7.26 -7.17 34.92
N ARG A 11 -7.72 -6.45 33.88
CA ARG A 11 -7.39 -6.76 32.49
C ARG A 11 -5.86 -6.80 32.35
N PRO A 12 -5.29 -7.84 31.72
CA PRO A 12 -3.86 -7.85 31.46
C PRO A 12 -3.51 -6.63 30.58
N ALA A 13 -2.55 -5.83 31.03
CA ALA A 13 -2.03 -4.70 30.29
C ALA A 13 -1.58 -5.17 28.90
N LEU A 14 -2.14 -4.58 27.86
CA LEU A 14 -1.67 -4.78 26.49
C LEU A 14 -0.18 -4.47 26.47
N ARG A 15 0.63 -5.47 26.10
CA ARG A 15 2.08 -5.31 25.97
C ARG A 15 2.30 -4.15 25.01
N LYS A 16 2.93 -3.06 25.47
CA LYS A 16 3.19 -1.86 24.70
C LYS A 16 3.81 -2.26 23.36
N VAL A 17 3.07 -2.09 22.26
CA VAL A 17 3.63 -2.19 20.93
C VAL A 17 4.76 -1.16 20.83
N ARG A 18 5.90 -1.56 20.29
CA ARG A 18 7.05 -0.67 20.15
C ARG A 18 6.61 0.60 19.43
N THR A 19 6.66 1.73 20.10
CA THR A 19 6.28 3.05 19.59
C THR A 19 7.44 3.78 18.91
N THR A 20 8.63 3.17 18.87
CA THR A 20 9.79 3.72 18.16
C THR A 20 9.77 3.22 16.72
N PRO A 21 9.92 4.11 15.72
CA PRO A 21 10.12 3.72 14.35
C PRO A 21 11.24 2.68 14.29
N THR A 22 11.00 1.57 13.61
CA THR A 22 12.06 0.59 13.38
C THR A 22 13.13 1.29 12.53
N PRO A 23 14.42 1.29 12.94
CA PRO A 23 15.48 1.82 12.09
C PRO A 23 15.38 1.19 10.70
N ARG A 24 15.62 1.97 9.64
CA ARG A 24 15.62 1.47 8.27
C ARG A 24 16.91 0.69 7.99
N PRO A 25 17.00 -0.63 8.25
CA PRO A 25 18.19 -1.40 7.91
C PRO A 25 18.41 -1.45 6.39
N LEU A 26 17.36 -1.12 5.60
CA LEU A 26 17.37 -1.19 4.14
C LEU A 26 18.09 -0.02 3.48
N LEU A 27 18.27 1.11 4.16
CA LEU A 27 19.02 2.25 3.65
C LEU A 27 20.55 2.07 3.69
N HIS A 28 21.08 0.95 4.17
CA HIS A 28 22.52 0.71 4.32
C HIS A 28 23.32 0.71 3.00
N ARG A 29 22.67 0.52 1.84
CA ARG A 29 23.35 0.62 0.53
C ARG A 29 23.47 2.04 0.01
N LEU A 30 22.62 2.94 0.48
CA LEU A 30 22.68 4.33 0.08
C LEU A 30 23.67 5.08 0.97
N ASP A 31 24.40 6.04 0.39
CA ASP A 31 25.20 6.98 1.18
C ASP A 31 24.24 7.71 2.14
N PRO A 32 24.43 7.60 3.46
CA PRO A 32 23.55 8.26 4.43
C PRO A 32 23.42 9.76 4.23
N ARG A 33 24.42 10.42 3.61
CA ARG A 33 24.40 11.85 3.29
C ARG A 33 23.41 12.20 2.17
N ARG A 34 22.97 11.20 1.40
CA ARG A 34 21.97 11.35 0.33
C ARG A 34 20.57 11.07 0.79
N VAL A 35 20.37 10.56 2.01
CA VAL A 35 19.06 10.19 2.55
C VAL A 35 18.58 11.27 3.50
N GLU A 36 17.54 11.98 3.11
CA GLU A 36 16.87 12.98 3.94
C GLU A 36 15.54 12.43 4.45
N GLU A 37 15.47 12.10 5.75
CA GLU A 37 14.21 11.74 6.40
C GLU A 37 13.48 13.00 6.86
N ILE A 38 12.28 13.23 6.33
CA ILE A 38 11.51 14.45 6.52
C ILE A 38 10.21 14.08 7.24
N PRO A 39 10.13 14.26 8.57
CA PRO A 39 8.85 14.17 9.26
C PRO A 39 8.00 15.40 8.91
N PHE A 40 6.75 15.15 8.51
CA PHE A 40 5.79 16.20 8.22
C PHE A 40 4.40 15.84 8.75
N HIS A 41 3.42 16.73 8.60
CA HIS A 41 2.06 16.47 9.04
C HIS A 41 1.11 16.46 7.85
N ALA A 42 0.22 15.48 7.83
CA ALA A 42 -0.95 15.49 6.97
C ALA A 42 -1.86 16.70 7.28
N LEU A 43 -2.78 17.02 6.39
CA LEU A 43 -3.66 18.20 6.54
C LEU A 43 -4.58 18.14 7.77
N ASP A 44 -4.79 16.94 8.34
CA ASP A 44 -5.52 16.72 9.60
C ASP A 44 -4.60 16.62 10.84
N GLY A 45 -3.32 16.97 10.69
CA GLY A 45 -2.33 17.01 11.76
C GLY A 45 -1.69 15.66 12.13
N VAL A 46 -1.97 14.59 11.38
CA VAL A 46 -1.32 13.28 11.59
C VAL A 46 0.12 13.36 11.12
N ARG A 47 1.07 12.94 11.98
CA ARG A 47 2.49 12.89 11.63
C ARG A 47 2.77 11.75 10.66
N LEU A 48 3.40 12.07 9.54
CA LEU A 48 3.81 11.17 8.48
C LEU A 48 5.33 11.21 8.26
N GLY A 49 5.84 10.31 7.44
CA GLY A 49 7.24 10.26 7.02
C GLY A 49 7.38 10.41 5.52
N LEU A 50 8.27 11.29 5.09
CA LEU A 50 8.72 11.39 3.71
C LEU A 50 10.23 11.18 3.68
N THR A 51 10.73 10.38 2.76
CA THR A 51 12.17 10.17 2.58
C THR A 51 12.55 10.61 1.18
N ARG A 52 13.44 11.60 1.10
CA ARG A 52 14.03 12.03 -0.16
C ARG A 52 15.37 11.34 -0.35
N ILE A 53 15.63 10.85 -1.55
CA ILE A 53 16.95 10.38 -1.93
C ILE A 53 17.61 11.46 -2.78
N ASP A 54 18.49 12.24 -2.17
CA ASP A 54 19.20 13.32 -2.84
C ASP A 54 20.23 12.75 -3.82
N THR A 55 20.03 13.02 -5.09
CA THR A 55 20.93 12.58 -6.16
C THR A 55 22.11 13.54 -6.40
N GLY A 56 22.10 14.71 -5.75
CA GLY A 56 23.10 15.78 -5.95
C GLY A 56 22.84 16.67 -7.17
N GLU A 57 21.83 16.34 -7.99
CA GLU A 57 21.44 17.11 -9.17
C GLU A 57 20.07 17.75 -8.96
N ARG A 58 19.96 19.05 -9.19
CA ARG A 58 18.77 19.83 -8.81
C ARG A 58 17.60 19.71 -9.79
N ASP A 59 17.87 19.36 -11.05
CA ASP A 59 16.87 19.42 -12.14
C ASP A 59 16.27 18.05 -12.51
N ARG A 60 16.62 17.01 -11.79
CA ARG A 60 16.09 15.65 -12.05
C ARG A 60 14.59 15.59 -11.77
N PRO A 61 13.78 15.02 -12.65
CA PRO A 61 12.38 14.76 -12.36
C PRO A 61 12.19 13.98 -11.07
N ALA A 62 11.20 14.36 -10.26
CA ALA A 62 10.94 13.71 -8.99
C ALA A 62 9.90 12.58 -9.16
N VAL A 63 10.06 11.50 -8.39
CA VAL A 63 9.12 10.37 -8.38
C VAL A 63 8.66 10.06 -6.97
N LEU A 64 7.38 10.28 -6.70
CA LEU A 64 6.74 9.92 -5.43
C LEU A 64 6.38 8.43 -5.43
N LEU A 65 6.89 7.67 -4.47
CA LEU A 65 6.62 6.25 -4.28
C LEU A 65 5.63 6.03 -3.15
N LEU A 66 4.49 5.37 -3.44
CA LEU A 66 3.41 5.07 -2.49
C LEU A 66 3.25 3.57 -2.30
N HIS A 67 3.50 3.10 -1.09
CA HIS A 67 3.39 1.69 -0.73
C HIS A 67 1.93 1.23 -0.53
N GLY A 68 1.73 -0.11 -0.49
CA GLY A 68 0.44 -0.74 -0.30
C GLY A 68 -0.02 -0.79 1.17
N HIS A 69 -1.14 -1.49 1.39
CA HIS A 69 -1.74 -1.66 2.72
C HIS A 69 -0.77 -2.34 3.68
N THR A 70 -0.62 -1.79 4.89
CA THR A 70 0.26 -2.28 5.97
C THR A 70 1.74 -2.41 5.63
N ALA A 71 2.16 -2.10 4.42
CA ALA A 71 3.55 -2.06 4.03
C ALA A 71 4.25 -0.78 4.53
N SER A 72 5.46 -0.57 4.10
CA SER A 72 6.20 0.68 4.23
C SER A 72 6.92 1.01 2.93
N ALA A 73 7.46 2.21 2.84
CA ALA A 73 8.28 2.64 1.73
C ALA A 73 9.54 1.76 1.53
N ASP A 74 9.91 0.97 2.54
CA ASP A 74 11.05 0.04 2.47
C ASP A 74 10.87 -1.04 1.40
N MET A 75 9.63 -1.32 0.95
CA MET A 75 9.39 -2.25 -0.15
C MET A 75 10.06 -1.84 -1.47
N PHE A 76 10.37 -0.56 -1.65
CA PHE A 76 11.04 -0.04 -2.83
C PHE A 76 12.57 0.03 -2.69
N LEU A 77 13.12 -0.34 -1.50
CA LEU A 77 14.51 -0.14 -1.10
C LEU A 77 15.24 -1.44 -0.72
N LEU A 78 14.77 -2.60 -1.17
CA LEU A 78 15.35 -3.89 -0.81
C LEU A 78 16.83 -3.99 -1.22
N PRO A 79 17.79 -4.14 -0.29
CA PRO A 79 19.20 -4.14 -0.63
C PRO A 79 19.67 -5.43 -1.27
N GLU A 80 18.94 -6.53 -1.12
CA GLU A 80 19.27 -7.84 -1.65
C GLU A 80 18.93 -8.04 -3.12
N ILE A 81 18.19 -7.10 -3.71
CA ILE A 81 17.85 -7.07 -5.13
C ILE A 81 18.21 -5.70 -5.73
N ARG A 82 18.25 -5.61 -7.05
CA ARG A 82 18.24 -4.30 -7.74
C ARG A 82 16.83 -3.75 -7.62
N ASN A 83 16.63 -2.84 -6.70
CA ASN A 83 15.33 -2.31 -6.33
C ASN A 83 14.92 -1.11 -7.21
N LEU A 84 13.64 -0.68 -7.09
CA LEU A 84 13.11 0.40 -7.91
C LEU A 84 13.84 1.73 -7.68
N VAL A 85 14.24 2.03 -6.43
CA VAL A 85 14.96 3.28 -6.12
C VAL A 85 16.31 3.32 -6.80
N ASP A 86 17.07 2.20 -6.80
CA ASP A 86 18.36 2.10 -7.50
C ASP A 86 18.17 2.40 -8.99
N VAL A 87 17.15 1.78 -9.60
CA VAL A 87 16.87 1.93 -11.04
C VAL A 87 16.44 3.36 -11.39
N LEU A 88 15.60 3.98 -10.58
CA LEU A 88 15.19 5.38 -10.78
C LEU A 88 16.38 6.36 -10.67
N ILE A 89 17.27 6.16 -9.70
CA ILE A 89 18.49 6.99 -9.55
C ILE A 89 19.39 6.86 -10.76
N ASP A 90 19.63 5.64 -11.22
CA ASP A 90 20.50 5.37 -12.37
C ASP A 90 19.93 5.96 -13.66
N ASP A 91 18.60 6.02 -13.79
CA ASP A 91 17.89 6.62 -14.93
C ASP A 91 17.65 8.14 -14.78
N GLY A 92 18.23 8.76 -13.77
CA GLY A 92 18.22 10.21 -13.61
C GLY A 92 16.97 10.80 -12.96
N TYR A 93 16.26 10.04 -12.13
CA TYR A 93 15.16 10.53 -11.30
C TYR A 93 15.60 10.78 -9.85
N GLU A 94 14.82 11.59 -9.13
CA GLU A 94 14.95 11.82 -7.70
C GLU A 94 13.80 11.13 -6.95
N PRO A 95 14.03 9.99 -6.27
CA PRO A 95 12.98 9.29 -5.55
C PRO A 95 12.57 9.99 -4.26
N TRP A 96 11.24 10.04 -4.02
CA TRP A 96 10.60 10.49 -2.80
C TRP A 96 9.68 9.41 -2.29
N LEU A 97 9.92 8.90 -1.09
CA LEU A 97 9.21 7.75 -0.54
C LEU A 97 8.27 8.20 0.58
N LEU A 98 6.97 7.95 0.43
CA LEU A 98 5.96 8.30 1.42
C LEU A 98 5.66 7.11 2.33
N ASP A 99 5.86 7.29 3.63
CA ASP A 99 5.23 6.49 4.67
C ASP A 99 3.93 7.20 5.10
N TRP A 100 2.81 6.85 4.46
CA TRP A 100 1.49 7.37 4.81
C TRP A 100 0.97 6.72 6.10
N ARG A 101 -0.15 7.22 6.68
CA ARG A 101 -0.65 6.81 8.01
C ARG A 101 -0.84 5.31 8.22
N GLY A 102 -0.99 4.53 7.16
CA GLY A 102 -1.07 3.06 7.19
C GLY A 102 0.29 2.35 7.18
N SER A 103 1.41 3.07 7.12
CA SER A 103 2.73 2.46 7.10
C SER A 103 3.04 1.71 8.40
N CYS A 104 3.60 0.50 8.25
CA CYS A 104 4.05 -0.28 9.40
C CYS A 104 5.21 0.37 10.18
N ARG A 105 5.86 1.37 9.62
CA ARG A 105 6.93 2.14 10.28
C ARG A 105 6.40 3.23 11.21
N LEU A 106 5.15 3.66 11.01
CA LEU A 106 4.59 4.73 11.81
C LEU A 106 3.85 4.18 13.03
N PRO A 107 4.05 4.78 14.22
CA PRO A 107 3.36 4.36 15.44
C PRO A 107 1.84 4.53 15.35
N TYR A 108 1.35 5.30 14.38
CA TYR A 108 -0.06 5.52 14.11
C TYR A 108 -0.80 4.22 13.81
N ASN A 109 -0.24 3.35 12.97
CA ASN A 109 -0.82 2.04 12.65
C ASN A 109 -0.88 1.13 13.89
N ALA A 110 0.02 1.30 14.85
CA ALA A 110 0.08 0.52 16.08
C ALA A 110 -0.77 1.09 17.23
N THR A 111 -1.22 2.35 17.16
CA THR A 111 -1.91 3.03 18.28
C THR A 111 -3.43 2.85 18.29
N GLY A 112 -4.00 2.11 17.33
CA GLY A 112 -5.44 1.86 17.25
C GLY A 112 -6.28 3.08 16.87
N ARG A 113 -5.69 4.19 16.45
CA ARG A 113 -6.44 5.30 15.86
C ARG A 113 -7.02 4.82 14.54
N LYS A 114 -8.34 4.87 14.46
CA LYS A 114 -9.06 4.43 13.26
C LYS A 114 -8.93 5.49 12.17
N TYR A 115 -8.64 5.04 10.97
CA TYR A 115 -8.63 5.85 9.76
C TYR A 115 -9.34 5.09 8.63
N THR A 116 -9.68 5.77 7.57
CA THR A 116 -10.27 5.22 6.35
C THR A 116 -9.35 5.53 5.16
N TYR A 117 -9.64 4.97 4.01
CA TYR A 117 -8.92 5.34 2.78
C TYR A 117 -9.25 6.78 2.33
N ASP A 118 -10.40 7.31 2.75
CA ASP A 118 -10.74 8.72 2.56
C ASP A 118 -9.72 9.64 3.23
N ASP A 119 -9.29 9.29 4.46
CA ASP A 119 -8.29 10.09 5.19
C ASP A 119 -6.95 10.13 4.46
N VAL A 120 -6.53 9.00 3.89
CA VAL A 120 -5.29 8.91 3.11
C VAL A 120 -5.37 9.76 1.85
N ALA A 121 -6.50 9.63 1.13
CA ALA A 121 -6.72 10.35 -0.12
C ALA A 121 -6.90 11.86 0.07
N LEU A 122 -7.54 12.28 1.16
CA LEU A 122 -7.84 13.68 1.43
C LEU A 122 -6.71 14.43 2.11
N TYR A 123 -5.97 13.75 2.99
CA TYR A 123 -5.03 14.44 3.88
C TYR A 123 -3.57 14.04 3.65
N ASP A 124 -3.25 12.74 3.49
CA ASP A 124 -1.86 12.28 3.44
C ASP A 124 -1.20 12.55 2.09
N ILE A 125 -1.83 12.09 1.02
CA ILE A 125 -1.27 12.18 -0.34
C ILE A 125 -1.17 13.64 -0.79
N PRO A 126 -2.21 14.50 -0.64
CA PRO A 126 -2.10 15.90 -1.02
C PRO A 126 -1.05 16.66 -0.20
N ALA A 127 -0.92 16.37 1.10
CA ALA A 127 0.11 16.98 1.93
C ALA A 127 1.52 16.58 1.48
N ALA A 128 1.73 15.31 1.09
CA ALA A 128 3.02 14.85 0.57
C ALA A 128 3.37 15.52 -0.76
N VAL A 129 2.42 15.57 -1.71
CA VAL A 129 2.61 16.24 -3.00
C VAL A 129 2.92 17.73 -2.80
N SER A 130 2.16 18.42 -1.96
CA SER A 130 2.39 19.84 -1.64
C SER A 130 3.78 20.04 -1.01
N HIS A 131 4.20 19.16 -0.11
CA HIS A 131 5.51 19.22 0.52
C HIS A 131 6.66 19.02 -0.49
N ILE A 132 6.50 18.09 -1.43
CA ILE A 132 7.47 17.86 -2.50
C ILE A 132 7.51 19.08 -3.42
N ARG A 133 6.35 19.59 -3.88
CA ARG A 133 6.26 20.78 -4.74
C ARG A 133 6.94 22.01 -4.12
N ALA A 134 6.74 22.24 -2.83
CA ALA A 134 7.42 23.31 -2.10
C ALA A 134 8.97 23.21 -2.15
N ARG A 135 9.52 22.02 -2.37
CA ARG A 135 10.97 21.76 -2.47
C ARG A 135 11.50 21.78 -3.89
N ILE A 136 10.73 21.26 -4.85
CA ILE A 136 11.18 21.10 -6.23
C ILE A 136 10.70 22.22 -7.16
N GLY A 137 9.70 23.00 -6.77
CA GLY A 137 9.01 23.97 -7.64
C GLY A 137 7.95 23.35 -8.52
N GLU A 138 7.21 24.19 -9.26
CA GLU A 138 6.13 23.76 -10.14
C GLU A 138 6.63 23.26 -11.50
N ASP A 139 7.72 23.82 -12.01
CA ASP A 139 8.26 23.54 -13.35
C ASP A 139 8.91 22.15 -13.46
N ARG A 140 9.39 21.61 -12.35
CA ARG A 140 10.07 20.32 -12.32
C ARG A 140 9.04 19.18 -12.39
N PRO A 141 9.17 18.22 -13.33
CA PRO A 141 8.23 17.11 -13.42
C PRO A 141 8.16 16.29 -12.12
N LEU A 142 6.94 16.03 -11.65
CA LEU A 142 6.66 15.15 -10.51
C LEU A 142 5.79 14.00 -10.98
N PHE A 143 6.31 12.80 -10.88
CA PHE A 143 5.61 11.54 -11.16
C PHE A 143 5.18 10.85 -9.86
N ALA A 144 4.27 9.88 -9.97
CA ALA A 144 3.95 8.98 -8.87
C ALA A 144 3.97 7.51 -9.32
N VAL A 145 4.57 6.64 -8.52
CA VAL A 145 4.47 5.18 -8.66
C VAL A 145 3.81 4.65 -7.40
N ALA A 146 2.63 4.08 -7.56
CA ALA A 146 1.80 3.66 -6.45
C ALA A 146 1.46 2.16 -6.52
N HIS A 147 1.59 1.48 -5.38
CA HIS A 147 1.30 0.06 -5.24
C HIS A 147 0.02 -0.18 -4.44
N CYS A 148 -0.84 -1.08 -4.93
CA CYS A 148 -1.98 -1.63 -4.18
C CYS A 148 -2.91 -0.53 -3.63
N ILE A 149 -3.14 -0.52 -2.32
CA ILE A 149 -3.98 0.49 -1.65
C ILE A 149 -3.41 1.91 -1.81
N GLY A 150 -2.09 2.07 -1.95
CA GLY A 150 -1.50 3.36 -2.33
C GLY A 150 -2.03 3.87 -3.66
N ALA A 151 -2.14 3.01 -4.67
CA ALA A 151 -2.71 3.36 -5.97
C ALA A 151 -4.23 3.59 -5.90
N LEU A 152 -4.95 2.77 -5.12
CA LEU A 152 -6.38 2.94 -4.89
C LEU A 152 -6.69 4.29 -4.21
N THR A 153 -5.94 4.67 -3.18
CA THR A 153 -6.15 5.96 -2.49
C THR A 153 -5.71 7.15 -3.35
N LEU A 154 -4.64 6.99 -4.13
CA LEU A 154 -4.23 8.00 -5.10
C LEU A 154 -5.30 8.23 -6.18
N SER A 155 -5.99 7.17 -6.64
CA SER A 155 -7.08 7.32 -7.61
C SER A 155 -8.22 8.21 -7.09
N LEU A 156 -8.51 8.11 -5.79
CA LEU A 156 -9.51 8.95 -5.14
C LEU A 156 -9.05 10.41 -5.01
N SER A 157 -7.74 10.63 -4.72
CA SER A 157 -7.16 11.99 -4.72
C SER A 157 -7.16 12.63 -6.11
N LEU A 158 -6.80 11.86 -7.16
CA LEU A 158 -6.80 12.34 -8.56
C LEU A 158 -8.20 12.72 -9.02
N THR A 159 -9.18 11.85 -8.82
CA THR A 159 -10.58 12.11 -9.22
C THR A 159 -11.24 13.24 -8.45
N ALA A 160 -10.71 13.56 -7.27
CA ALA A 160 -11.11 14.73 -6.48
C ALA A 160 -10.36 16.02 -6.86
N GLY A 161 -9.35 15.97 -7.74
CA GLY A 161 -8.53 17.12 -8.11
C GLY A 161 -7.61 17.62 -7.02
N LEU A 162 -7.21 16.76 -6.07
CA LEU A 162 -6.42 17.14 -4.88
C LEU A 162 -4.91 17.08 -5.11
N VAL A 163 -4.45 16.50 -6.21
CA VAL A 163 -3.04 16.33 -6.58
C VAL A 163 -2.79 16.75 -8.04
N PRO A 164 -3.03 18.01 -8.37
CA PRO A 164 -2.84 18.50 -9.73
C PRO A 164 -1.36 18.50 -10.13
N GLY A 165 -1.11 18.54 -11.44
CA GLY A 165 0.23 18.75 -12.01
C GLY A 165 1.18 17.55 -11.84
N LEU A 166 0.69 16.33 -11.62
CA LEU A 166 1.51 15.15 -11.78
C LEU A 166 1.77 14.89 -13.27
N ALA A 167 3.05 14.72 -13.63
CA ALA A 167 3.46 14.48 -15.02
C ALA A 167 3.05 13.09 -15.54
N GLY A 168 2.85 12.14 -14.64
CA GLY A 168 2.37 10.80 -14.93
C GLY A 168 2.22 9.96 -13.67
N VAL A 169 1.35 8.95 -13.72
CA VAL A 169 1.08 8.03 -12.61
C VAL A 169 1.19 6.59 -13.08
N VAL A 170 2.01 5.81 -12.39
CA VAL A 170 2.04 4.35 -12.50
C VAL A 170 1.24 3.77 -11.34
N ALA A 171 0.16 3.07 -11.65
CA ALA A 171 -0.70 2.40 -10.68
C ALA A 171 -0.55 0.88 -10.81
N GLN A 172 0.08 0.24 -9.82
CA GLN A 172 0.30 -1.20 -9.84
C GLN A 172 -0.71 -1.95 -8.96
N GLY A 173 -1.30 -2.99 -9.52
CA GLY A 173 -2.13 -3.99 -8.86
C GLY A 173 -3.60 -3.65 -8.83
N VAL A 174 -4.01 -2.45 -8.47
CA VAL A 174 -5.41 -1.98 -8.44
C VAL A 174 -5.48 -0.47 -8.63
N PHE A 175 -6.55 0.02 -9.23
CA PHE A 175 -6.82 1.45 -9.35
C PHE A 175 -8.32 1.76 -9.13
N LEU A 176 -9.09 2.14 -10.14
CA LEU A 176 -10.50 2.55 -10.00
C LEU A 176 -11.51 1.40 -9.95
N THR A 177 -11.16 0.21 -10.45
CA THR A 177 -12.08 -0.94 -10.57
C THR A 177 -11.58 -2.15 -9.77
N PRO A 178 -11.61 -2.10 -8.44
CA PRO A 178 -11.16 -3.20 -7.60
C PRO A 178 -12.01 -4.45 -7.80
N LYS A 179 -11.35 -5.60 -8.01
CA LYS A 179 -11.97 -6.91 -8.15
C LYS A 179 -11.18 -7.94 -7.35
N LEU A 180 -11.70 -8.32 -6.20
CA LEU A 180 -11.12 -9.36 -5.34
C LEU A 180 -11.64 -10.74 -5.76
N ALA A 181 -10.84 -11.77 -5.50
CA ALA A 181 -11.32 -13.14 -5.62
C ALA A 181 -12.54 -13.36 -4.68
N GLY A 182 -13.63 -13.97 -5.18
CA GLY A 182 -14.91 -14.04 -4.45
C GLY A 182 -14.83 -14.70 -3.07
N ARG A 183 -13.92 -15.67 -2.88
CA ARG A 183 -13.64 -16.26 -1.56
C ARG A 183 -12.97 -15.29 -0.60
N THR A 184 -12.13 -14.36 -1.10
CA THR A 184 -11.49 -13.30 -0.29
C THR A 184 -12.53 -12.34 0.24
N SER A 185 -13.44 -11.87 -0.60
CA SER A 185 -14.54 -10.99 -0.23
C SER A 185 -15.41 -11.58 0.89
N LEU A 186 -15.82 -12.84 0.76
CA LEU A 186 -16.62 -13.52 1.78
C LEU A 186 -15.86 -13.67 3.11
N ARG A 187 -14.59 -14.07 3.07
CA ARG A 187 -13.76 -14.24 4.29
C ARG A 187 -13.48 -12.91 4.98
N MET A 188 -13.18 -11.86 4.24
CA MET A 188 -12.98 -10.52 4.81
C MET A 188 -14.22 -10.05 5.57
N SER A 189 -15.41 -10.33 5.03
CA SER A 189 -16.67 -10.00 5.67
C SER A 189 -16.87 -10.74 6.99
N LEU A 190 -16.70 -12.04 6.96
CA LEU A 190 -16.84 -12.90 8.15
C LEU A 190 -15.75 -12.62 9.18
N ALA A 191 -14.50 -12.42 8.76
CA ALA A 191 -13.41 -12.12 9.67
C ALA A 191 -13.61 -10.76 10.35
N ALA A 192 -14.01 -9.73 9.61
CA ALA A 192 -14.29 -8.42 10.17
C ALA A 192 -15.38 -8.49 11.25
N GLU A 193 -16.47 -9.21 10.99
CA GLU A 193 -17.60 -9.31 11.94
C GLU A 193 -17.27 -10.19 13.16
N LEU A 194 -16.64 -11.34 12.95
CA LEU A 194 -16.34 -12.28 14.03
C LEU A 194 -15.18 -11.86 14.92
N LEU A 195 -14.20 -11.16 14.34
CA LEU A 195 -12.95 -10.84 15.03
C LEU A 195 -12.93 -9.41 15.61
N LYS A 196 -13.70 -8.45 15.07
CA LYS A 196 -13.70 -7.03 15.50
C LYS A 196 -13.97 -6.83 17.00
N SER A 197 -14.71 -7.73 17.64
CA SER A 197 -14.99 -7.66 19.08
C SER A 197 -13.83 -8.12 19.96
N ARG A 198 -12.86 -8.81 19.37
CA ARG A 198 -11.75 -9.46 20.10
C ARG A 198 -10.38 -8.99 19.67
N LEU A 199 -10.25 -8.50 18.44
CA LEU A 199 -8.99 -8.12 17.80
C LEU A 199 -9.14 -6.77 17.09
N ASP A 200 -8.15 -5.90 17.25
CA ASP A 200 -8.03 -4.68 16.47
C ASP A 200 -7.19 -4.89 15.21
N HIS A 201 -6.24 -5.85 15.26
CA HIS A 201 -5.30 -6.13 14.19
C HIS A 201 -5.08 -7.64 14.01
N ILE A 202 -4.75 -8.05 12.80
CA ILE A 202 -4.16 -9.36 12.51
C ILE A 202 -2.64 -9.17 12.40
N PRO A 203 -1.81 -9.80 13.25
CA PRO A 203 -0.36 -9.70 13.13
C PRO A 203 0.14 -10.42 11.86
N VAL A 204 1.24 -9.95 11.31
CA VAL A 204 1.94 -10.63 10.20
C VAL A 204 3.06 -11.51 10.74
N ASP A 205 3.79 -11.05 11.75
CA ASP A 205 4.88 -11.82 12.35
C ASP A 205 4.38 -12.87 13.34
N PHE A 206 3.97 -14.01 12.82
CA PHE A 206 3.57 -15.17 13.63
C PHE A 206 4.74 -15.93 14.25
N ARG A 207 5.98 -15.68 13.83
CA ARG A 207 7.17 -16.24 14.48
C ARG A 207 7.31 -15.71 15.91
N THR A 208 7.01 -14.43 16.14
CA THR A 208 7.14 -13.78 17.46
C THR A 208 5.87 -13.87 18.32
N VAL A 209 4.69 -13.99 17.71
CA VAL A 209 3.40 -14.05 18.43
C VAL A 209 3.19 -15.39 19.13
N GLY A 210 3.86 -16.45 18.66
CA GLY A 210 3.84 -17.78 19.25
C GLY A 210 2.53 -18.55 19.07
N LEU A 211 2.63 -19.88 19.06
CA LEU A 211 1.51 -20.80 18.82
C LEU A 211 0.49 -20.89 19.97
N ARG A 212 0.72 -20.21 21.09
CA ARG A 212 -0.17 -20.19 22.28
C ARG A 212 -0.81 -18.83 22.50
N SER A 213 -1.24 -18.17 21.43
CA SER A 213 -1.88 -16.87 21.50
C SER A 213 -3.36 -16.94 21.11
N LYS A 214 -4.10 -15.85 21.33
CA LYS A 214 -5.48 -15.68 20.84
C LYS A 214 -5.62 -15.83 19.31
N TYR A 215 -4.51 -15.85 18.58
CA TYR A 215 -4.44 -16.02 17.12
C TYR A 215 -4.23 -17.47 16.67
N THR A 216 -4.00 -18.41 17.62
CA THR A 216 -3.74 -19.84 17.30
C THR A 216 -4.80 -20.47 16.40
N PRO A 217 -6.12 -20.25 16.59
CA PRO A 217 -7.13 -20.83 15.70
C PRO A 217 -7.03 -20.29 14.27
N LEU A 218 -6.70 -19.00 14.12
CA LEU A 218 -6.51 -18.36 12.82
C LEU A 218 -5.30 -18.94 12.10
N PHE A 219 -4.18 -19.10 12.81
CA PHE A 219 -2.97 -19.71 12.29
C PHE A 219 -3.18 -21.18 11.89
N ALA A 220 -3.85 -21.98 12.72
CA ALA A 220 -4.14 -23.38 12.41
C ALA A 220 -5.02 -23.55 11.16
N LEU A 221 -5.90 -22.59 10.89
CA LEU A 221 -6.70 -22.56 9.65
C LEU A 221 -5.84 -22.20 8.44
N ALA A 222 -4.92 -21.25 8.59
CA ALA A 222 -4.02 -20.77 7.54
C ALA A 222 -3.00 -21.82 7.12
N SER A 223 -2.40 -22.52 8.08
CA SER A 223 -1.29 -23.45 7.86
C SER A 223 -1.66 -24.75 7.16
N ARG A 224 -2.97 -25.07 7.04
CA ARG A 224 -3.45 -26.37 6.50
C ARG A 224 -3.15 -26.64 5.02
N LYS A 225 -2.83 -25.63 4.24
CA LYS A 225 -2.63 -25.74 2.78
C LYS A 225 -1.42 -24.93 2.28
N ALA A 226 -0.45 -24.69 3.13
CA ALA A 226 0.70 -23.87 2.76
C ALA A 226 1.84 -24.74 2.24
N ASP A 227 2.34 -24.43 1.06
CA ASP A 227 3.50 -25.07 0.46
C ASP A 227 4.81 -24.62 1.13
N CYS A 228 4.78 -23.49 1.82
CA CYS A 228 5.92 -22.94 2.56
C CYS A 228 5.77 -23.16 4.07
N PRO A 229 6.80 -23.65 4.78
CA PRO A 229 6.76 -23.86 6.23
C PRO A 229 6.83 -22.56 7.06
N ASP A 230 7.18 -21.42 6.45
CA ASP A 230 7.31 -20.15 7.14
C ASP A 230 5.96 -19.60 7.61
N PRO A 231 5.77 -19.33 8.93
CA PRO A 231 4.49 -18.87 9.45
C PRO A 231 4.02 -17.53 8.90
N THR A 232 4.92 -16.60 8.60
CA THR A 232 4.58 -15.31 8.01
C THR A 232 4.08 -15.48 6.59
N CYS A 233 4.79 -16.27 5.79
CA CYS A 233 4.38 -16.62 4.45
C CYS A 233 3.01 -17.29 4.44
N GLN A 234 2.78 -18.26 5.32
CA GLN A 234 1.48 -18.95 5.46
C GLN A 234 0.34 -17.98 5.74
N ILE A 235 0.54 -17.03 6.65
CA ILE A 235 -0.48 -16.02 6.98
C ILE A 235 -0.74 -15.08 5.82
N LEU A 236 0.27 -14.62 5.14
CA LEU A 236 0.11 -13.73 3.98
C LEU A 236 -0.68 -14.41 2.86
N HIS A 237 -0.39 -15.67 2.57
CA HIS A 237 -1.10 -16.42 1.51
C HIS A 237 -2.52 -16.84 1.89
N HIS A 238 -2.77 -17.21 3.14
CA HIS A 238 -4.03 -17.88 3.50
C HIS A 238 -4.96 -17.12 4.41
N SER A 239 -4.45 -16.28 5.32
CA SER A 239 -5.28 -15.66 6.37
C SER A 239 -5.57 -14.20 6.15
N ALA A 240 -4.53 -13.41 5.86
CA ALA A 240 -4.72 -11.97 5.70
C ALA A 240 -5.53 -11.67 4.44
N TRP A 241 -5.33 -12.45 3.41
CA TRP A 241 -5.89 -12.25 2.08
C TRP A 241 -6.65 -13.48 1.53
N GLY A 242 -6.57 -14.58 2.16
CA GLY A 242 -7.55 -15.60 2.43
C GLY A 242 -7.98 -16.60 1.39
N THR A 243 -7.35 -16.82 0.22
CA THR A 243 -7.97 -17.72 -0.77
C THR A 243 -7.10 -18.84 -1.31
N GLY A 244 -5.84 -18.92 -0.90
CA GLY A 244 -4.87 -19.73 -1.61
C GLY A 244 -4.43 -19.09 -2.94
N ALA A 245 -4.82 -17.83 -3.15
CA ALA A 245 -4.25 -17.00 -4.17
C ALA A 245 -3.00 -16.35 -3.60
N SER A 246 -1.86 -16.62 -4.20
CA SER A 246 -0.58 -16.11 -3.77
C SER A 246 -0.52 -14.58 -3.90
N LEU A 247 0.02 -13.90 -2.88
CA LEU A 247 0.38 -12.48 -3.00
C LEU A 247 1.63 -12.28 -3.85
N PHE A 248 2.39 -13.32 -4.10
CA PHE A 248 3.63 -13.32 -4.89
C PHE A 248 3.93 -14.72 -5.41
N VAL A 249 4.65 -14.81 -6.49
CA VAL A 249 5.24 -16.05 -6.97
C VAL A 249 6.48 -16.34 -6.11
N HIS A 250 6.47 -17.46 -5.37
CA HIS A 250 7.46 -17.76 -4.34
C HIS A 250 8.89 -17.81 -4.89
N GLU A 251 9.05 -18.36 -6.08
CA GLU A 251 10.32 -18.48 -6.78
C GLU A 251 10.93 -17.13 -7.19
N HIS A 252 10.13 -16.08 -7.25
CA HIS A 252 10.61 -14.73 -7.55
C HIS A 252 11.29 -14.06 -6.37
N LEU A 253 11.00 -14.48 -5.14
CA LEU A 253 11.64 -13.89 -3.97
C LEU A 253 13.04 -14.51 -3.76
N THR A 254 13.99 -13.69 -3.32
CA THR A 254 15.21 -14.21 -2.71
C THR A 254 14.89 -14.79 -1.33
N GLU A 255 15.70 -15.70 -0.84
CA GLU A 255 15.55 -16.22 0.53
C GLU A 255 15.58 -15.06 1.56
N THR A 256 16.46 -14.08 1.35
CA THR A 256 16.57 -12.90 2.21
C THR A 256 15.28 -12.09 2.21
N THR A 257 14.72 -11.77 1.04
CA THR A 257 13.45 -11.04 0.91
C THR A 257 12.30 -11.80 1.58
N HIS A 258 12.21 -13.10 1.33
CA HIS A 258 11.20 -13.96 1.93
C HIS A 258 11.29 -13.96 3.47
N ASN A 259 12.51 -14.08 4.03
CA ASN A 259 12.73 -14.06 5.48
C ASN A 259 12.39 -12.70 6.12
N ARG A 260 12.36 -11.63 5.34
CA ARG A 260 12.09 -10.24 5.79
C ARG A 260 10.65 -9.79 5.59
N LEU A 261 9.75 -10.62 5.07
CA LEU A 261 8.35 -10.24 4.82
C LEU A 261 7.67 -9.62 6.04
N ALA A 262 7.98 -10.12 7.26
CA ALA A 262 7.45 -9.56 8.50
C ALA A 262 8.04 -8.17 8.87
N GLU A 263 9.16 -7.77 8.30
CA GLU A 263 9.74 -6.43 8.45
C GLU A 263 9.13 -5.43 7.47
N LEU A 264 8.76 -5.91 6.29
CA LEU A 264 8.20 -5.10 5.21
C LEU A 264 6.70 -4.85 5.38
N LEU A 265 6.01 -5.77 6.05
CA LEU A 265 4.56 -5.75 6.24
C LEU A 265 4.22 -5.73 7.74
N GLY A 266 3.33 -4.83 8.11
CA GLY A 266 2.87 -4.68 9.49
C GLY A 266 1.53 -5.38 9.76
N PRO A 267 1.05 -5.26 11.00
CA PRO A 267 -0.23 -5.82 11.39
C PRO A 267 -1.37 -5.17 10.59
N ALA A 268 -2.29 -5.98 10.08
CA ALA A 268 -3.44 -5.53 9.31
C ALA A 268 -4.57 -5.05 10.23
N PRO A 269 -4.99 -3.77 10.18
CA PRO A 269 -6.06 -3.25 11.02
C PRO A 269 -7.43 -3.78 10.53
N LEU A 270 -8.23 -4.32 11.47
CA LEU A 270 -9.54 -4.88 11.13
C LEU A 270 -10.62 -3.81 10.88
N TRP A 271 -10.45 -2.60 11.42
CA TRP A 271 -11.44 -1.52 11.25
C TRP A 271 -11.51 -0.94 9.83
N ILE A 272 -10.48 -1.17 9.00
CA ILE A 272 -10.47 -0.72 7.60
C ILE A 272 -11.25 -1.65 6.66
N LEU A 273 -11.44 -2.91 7.06
CA LEU A 273 -12.07 -3.94 6.23
C LEU A 273 -13.49 -3.59 5.79
N PRO A 274 -14.35 -2.94 6.61
CA PRO A 274 -15.67 -2.49 6.16
C PRO A 274 -15.61 -1.52 4.96
N HIS A 275 -14.64 -0.60 4.94
CA HIS A 275 -14.45 0.30 3.81
C HIS A 275 -14.01 -0.47 2.55
N LEU A 276 -13.01 -1.35 2.69
CA LEU A 276 -12.54 -2.19 1.59
C LEU A 276 -13.66 -3.07 1.02
N ARG A 277 -14.50 -3.64 1.91
CA ARG A 277 -15.66 -4.39 1.48
C ARG A 277 -16.68 -3.54 0.70
N ARG A 278 -16.95 -2.32 1.16
CA ARG A 278 -17.85 -1.39 0.46
C ARG A 278 -17.34 -1.11 -0.95
N ILE A 279 -16.04 -0.85 -1.08
CA ILE A 279 -15.36 -0.65 -2.36
C ILE A 279 -15.49 -1.89 -3.26
N GLU A 280 -15.25 -3.07 -2.72
CA GLU A 280 -15.36 -4.34 -3.47
C GLU A 280 -16.79 -4.59 -3.95
N LEU A 281 -17.80 -4.39 -3.10
CA LEU A 281 -19.20 -4.56 -3.47
C LEU A 281 -19.65 -3.56 -4.53
N ALA A 282 -19.15 -2.34 -4.47
CA ALA A 282 -19.44 -1.29 -5.47
C ALA A 282 -18.71 -1.54 -6.81
N ARG A 283 -17.71 -2.41 -6.84
CA ARG A 283 -16.82 -2.63 -8.01
C ARG A 283 -16.12 -1.37 -8.50
N THR A 284 -16.00 -0.39 -7.61
CA THR A 284 -15.34 0.89 -7.84
C THR A 284 -14.88 1.48 -6.52
N VAL A 285 -13.91 2.39 -6.58
CA VAL A 285 -13.48 3.13 -5.39
C VAL A 285 -14.58 4.09 -5.00
N VAL A 286 -15.10 3.91 -3.79
CA VAL A 286 -16.15 4.77 -3.20
C VAL A 286 -15.66 5.33 -1.88
N ARG A 287 -16.04 6.58 -1.57
CA ARG A 287 -15.72 7.17 -0.27
C ARG A 287 -16.50 6.47 0.85
N TRP A 288 -15.92 6.47 2.03
CA TRP A 288 -16.55 5.91 3.25
C TRP A 288 -17.50 6.89 3.93
N HIS A 289 -17.07 8.15 4.03
CA HIS A 289 -17.81 9.21 4.74
C HIS A 289 -18.84 9.91 3.85
N ASP A 290 -20.06 9.41 3.82
CA ASP A 290 -21.12 9.96 2.94
C ASP A 290 -21.73 11.26 3.47
N THR A 291 -21.85 11.42 4.78
CA THR A 291 -22.57 12.53 5.43
C THR A 291 -21.65 13.56 6.07
N ASP A 292 -20.37 13.26 6.22
CA ASP A 292 -19.39 14.19 6.78
C ASP A 292 -18.90 15.17 5.71
N HIS A 293 -19.27 16.45 5.87
CA HIS A 293 -18.95 17.52 4.93
C HIS A 293 -17.43 17.71 4.69
N ARG A 294 -16.58 17.31 5.62
CA ARG A 294 -15.11 17.35 5.44
C ARG A 294 -14.64 16.54 4.24
N TYR A 295 -15.34 15.46 3.94
CA TYR A 295 -15.03 14.57 2.83
C TYR A 295 -15.84 14.84 1.55
N ALA A 296 -16.63 15.94 1.53
CA ALA A 296 -17.51 16.25 0.40
C ALA A 296 -16.76 16.50 -0.92
N VAL A 297 -15.48 16.89 -0.85
CA VAL A 297 -14.62 17.08 -2.03
C VAL A 297 -14.29 15.74 -2.72
N LEU A 298 -14.24 14.65 -1.97
CA LEU A 298 -14.04 13.31 -2.53
C LEU A 298 -15.31 12.87 -3.27
N PRO A 299 -15.23 12.34 -4.48
CA PRO A 299 -16.39 11.86 -5.20
C PRO A 299 -17.03 10.68 -4.47
N PRO A 300 -18.37 10.56 -4.45
CA PRO A 300 -19.03 9.36 -3.91
C PRO A 300 -18.59 8.07 -4.60
N ASN A 301 -18.28 8.17 -5.90
CA ASN A 301 -17.79 7.11 -6.76
C ASN A 301 -16.66 7.68 -7.63
N ALA A 302 -15.45 7.18 -7.44
CA ALA A 302 -14.29 7.68 -8.14
C ALA A 302 -14.31 7.37 -9.65
N LEU A 303 -14.88 6.23 -10.06
CA LEU A 303 -14.98 5.87 -11.47
C LEU A 303 -15.92 6.82 -12.24
N ASP A 304 -16.99 7.31 -11.62
CA ASP A 304 -17.90 8.27 -12.25
C ASP A 304 -17.24 9.66 -12.38
N ALA A 305 -16.23 9.94 -11.56
CA ALA A 305 -15.44 11.17 -11.59
C ALA A 305 -14.13 11.02 -12.39
N ALA A 306 -13.87 9.85 -12.99
CA ALA A 306 -12.60 9.56 -13.66
C ALA A 306 -12.27 10.52 -14.81
N GLY A 307 -13.28 11.08 -15.48
CA GLY A 307 -13.08 12.10 -16.54
C GLY A 307 -12.41 13.40 -16.06
N ARG A 308 -12.20 13.59 -14.75
CA ARG A 308 -11.45 14.72 -14.17
C ARG A 308 -9.94 14.47 -14.10
N ILE A 309 -9.50 13.24 -14.34
CA ILE A 309 -8.06 12.91 -14.36
C ILE A 309 -7.48 13.53 -15.63
N ASP A 310 -6.49 14.39 -15.47
CA ASP A 310 -5.73 15.03 -16.54
C ASP A 310 -4.31 14.48 -16.69
N THR A 311 -3.96 13.55 -15.80
CA THR A 311 -2.63 12.96 -15.68
C THR A 311 -2.55 11.67 -16.50
N PRO A 312 -1.51 11.44 -17.32
CA PRO A 312 -1.26 10.17 -17.97
C PRO A 312 -1.13 9.01 -16.97
N LEU A 313 -1.67 7.85 -17.33
CA LEU A 313 -1.74 6.68 -16.46
C LEU A 313 -1.10 5.45 -17.12
N LEU A 314 -0.19 4.78 -16.38
CA LEU A 314 0.19 3.39 -16.63
C LEU A 314 -0.46 2.49 -15.58
N LEU A 315 -1.36 1.63 -16.02
CA LEU A 315 -1.96 0.57 -15.20
C LEU A 315 -1.12 -0.70 -15.36
N LEU A 316 -0.49 -1.17 -14.28
CA LEU A 316 0.44 -2.30 -14.32
C LEU A 316 -0.04 -3.43 -13.40
N ALA A 317 -0.01 -4.67 -13.86
CA ALA A 317 -0.35 -5.85 -13.08
C ALA A 317 0.55 -7.03 -13.45
N GLY A 318 0.78 -7.93 -12.51
CA GLY A 318 1.28 -9.26 -12.81
C GLY A 318 0.14 -10.17 -13.25
N SER A 319 0.38 -11.09 -14.21
CA SER A 319 -0.65 -12.04 -14.71
C SER A 319 -1.14 -12.99 -13.63
N ASP A 320 -0.30 -13.29 -12.64
CA ASP A 320 -0.59 -14.19 -11.52
C ASP A 320 -1.03 -13.42 -10.26
N ASN A 321 -1.54 -12.18 -10.42
CA ASN A 321 -2.07 -11.39 -9.33
C ASN A 321 -3.36 -12.00 -8.76
N GLY A 322 -3.21 -12.90 -7.81
CA GLY A 322 -4.34 -13.59 -7.18
C GLY A 322 -5.17 -12.73 -6.23
N LEU A 323 -4.68 -11.54 -5.82
CA LEU A 323 -5.40 -10.65 -4.92
C LEU A 323 -6.44 -9.80 -5.67
N TRP A 324 -6.00 -9.02 -6.64
CA TRP A 324 -6.83 -8.05 -7.37
C TRP A 324 -7.25 -8.54 -8.75
N LEU A 325 -7.00 -9.81 -9.07
CA LEU A 325 -7.34 -10.44 -10.33
C LEU A 325 -7.01 -9.52 -11.54
N ASP A 326 -7.94 -9.43 -12.47
CA ASP A 326 -7.88 -8.60 -13.68
C ASP A 326 -8.31 -7.13 -13.46
N SER A 327 -8.19 -6.60 -12.21
CA SER A 327 -8.62 -5.23 -11.86
C SER A 327 -8.04 -4.16 -12.78
N GLN A 328 -6.77 -4.24 -13.14
CA GLN A 328 -6.10 -3.23 -13.96
C GLN A 328 -6.53 -3.29 -15.41
N GLN A 329 -6.66 -4.49 -15.98
CA GLN A 329 -7.20 -4.66 -17.33
C GLN A 329 -8.64 -4.13 -17.40
N LEU A 330 -9.49 -4.51 -16.45
CA LEU A 330 -10.85 -4.01 -16.34
C LEU A 330 -10.91 -2.48 -16.23
N CYS A 331 -9.99 -1.90 -15.46
CA CYS A 331 -9.88 -0.45 -15.30
C CYS A 331 -9.55 0.22 -16.65
N HIS A 332 -8.53 -0.26 -17.35
CA HIS A 332 -8.16 0.21 -18.67
C HIS A 332 -9.34 0.15 -19.62
N ASP A 333 -10.01 -1.00 -19.74
CA ASP A 333 -11.12 -1.20 -20.67
C ASP A 333 -12.33 -0.29 -20.38
N VAL A 334 -12.60 -0.03 -19.11
CA VAL A 334 -13.68 0.88 -18.71
C VAL A 334 -13.31 2.33 -19.00
N LEU A 335 -12.07 2.74 -18.69
CA LEU A 335 -11.60 4.10 -18.97
C LEU A 335 -11.54 4.38 -20.48
N ALA A 336 -11.00 3.46 -21.27
CA ALA A 336 -10.94 3.60 -22.73
C ALA A 336 -12.34 3.77 -23.38
N ARG A 337 -13.35 3.09 -22.83
CA ARG A 337 -14.74 3.22 -23.32
C ARG A 337 -15.43 4.47 -22.84
N ARG A 338 -15.30 4.84 -21.55
CA ARG A 338 -16.07 5.94 -20.95
C ARG A 338 -15.38 7.30 -21.09
N HIS A 339 -14.06 7.31 -21.16
CA HIS A 339 -13.23 8.50 -21.14
C HIS A 339 -12.07 8.38 -22.15
N PRO A 340 -12.38 8.29 -23.49
CA PRO A 340 -11.37 8.04 -24.51
C PRO A 340 -10.36 9.19 -24.70
N HIS A 341 -10.56 10.31 -24.01
CA HIS A 341 -9.62 11.43 -23.97
C HIS A 341 -8.49 11.25 -22.94
N LEU A 342 -8.59 10.28 -22.04
CA LEU A 342 -7.55 10.01 -21.06
C LEU A 342 -6.39 9.24 -21.71
N ASP A 343 -5.17 9.66 -21.41
CA ASP A 343 -3.96 8.90 -21.76
C ASP A 343 -3.77 7.76 -20.76
N VAL A 344 -4.24 6.57 -21.11
CA VAL A 344 -4.19 5.38 -20.24
C VAL A 344 -3.59 4.22 -20.98
N THR A 345 -2.49 3.69 -20.46
CA THR A 345 -1.82 2.48 -20.94
C THR A 345 -1.98 1.34 -19.93
N TYR A 346 -2.14 0.12 -20.41
CA TYR A 346 -2.13 -1.09 -19.58
C TYR A 346 -0.96 -1.99 -19.96
N THR A 347 -0.27 -2.51 -18.95
CA THR A 347 0.81 -3.49 -19.12
C THR A 347 0.62 -4.64 -18.13
N GLU A 348 0.60 -5.87 -18.65
CA GLU A 348 0.59 -7.10 -17.88
C GLU A 348 1.98 -7.73 -17.89
N ILE A 349 2.49 -8.10 -16.71
CA ILE A 349 3.79 -8.73 -16.56
C ILE A 349 3.58 -10.25 -16.42
N PRO A 350 3.98 -11.05 -17.40
CA PRO A 350 3.76 -12.50 -17.38
C PRO A 350 4.45 -13.18 -16.19
N GLY A 351 3.72 -14.06 -15.49
CA GLY A 351 4.24 -14.88 -14.40
C GLY A 351 4.46 -14.16 -13.08
N TYR A 352 4.19 -12.85 -12.98
CA TYR A 352 4.33 -12.10 -11.72
C TYR A 352 3.02 -12.03 -10.94
N GLY A 353 3.15 -12.13 -9.62
CA GLY A 353 2.04 -11.94 -8.68
C GLY A 353 1.81 -10.47 -8.33
N HIS A 354 1.34 -10.21 -7.11
CA HIS A 354 1.00 -8.87 -6.65
C HIS A 354 2.20 -8.10 -6.06
N LEU A 355 2.99 -8.74 -5.18
CA LEU A 355 4.11 -8.10 -4.47
C LEU A 355 5.43 -8.23 -5.22
N ASP A 356 5.65 -9.32 -5.91
CA ASP A 356 6.93 -9.63 -6.56
C ASP A 356 7.23 -8.77 -7.79
N THR A 357 6.26 -8.00 -8.29
CA THR A 357 6.51 -6.88 -9.21
C THR A 357 7.47 -5.83 -8.64
N PHE A 358 7.60 -5.71 -7.32
CA PHE A 358 8.57 -4.85 -6.64
C PHE A 358 9.58 -5.61 -5.80
N LEU A 359 9.18 -6.76 -5.22
CA LEU A 359 10.00 -7.55 -4.32
C LEU A 359 10.77 -8.68 -5.02
N GLY A 360 10.48 -8.93 -6.29
CA GLY A 360 11.06 -10.01 -7.07
C GLY A 360 12.51 -9.74 -7.47
N ARG A 361 13.36 -10.78 -7.41
CA ARG A 361 14.77 -10.71 -7.85
C ARG A 361 14.94 -10.33 -9.32
N GLY A 362 13.94 -10.64 -10.17
CA GLY A 362 13.90 -10.31 -11.60
C GLY A 362 13.20 -8.99 -11.92
N ALA A 363 12.58 -8.31 -10.93
CA ALA A 363 11.72 -7.15 -11.17
C ALA A 363 12.43 -6.00 -11.91
N ALA A 364 13.72 -5.82 -11.70
CA ALA A 364 14.51 -4.79 -12.40
C ALA A 364 14.59 -5.01 -13.92
N LEU A 365 14.56 -6.25 -14.36
CA LEU A 365 14.61 -6.60 -15.78
C LEU A 365 13.21 -6.69 -16.41
N ASP A 366 12.27 -7.31 -15.68
CA ASP A 366 10.99 -7.72 -16.24
C ASP A 366 9.88 -6.67 -16.02
N VAL A 367 10.05 -5.78 -15.01
CA VAL A 367 8.99 -4.85 -14.59
C VAL A 367 9.41 -3.39 -14.70
N PHE A 368 10.59 -3.03 -14.15
CA PHE A 368 10.93 -1.60 -14.00
C PHE A 368 11.23 -0.92 -15.32
N GLY A 369 11.61 -1.65 -16.38
CA GLY A 369 11.74 -1.11 -17.73
C GLY A 369 10.45 -0.45 -18.21
N HIS A 370 9.29 -1.09 -18.02
CA HIS A 370 7.99 -0.51 -18.40
C HIS A 370 7.65 0.76 -17.62
N ILE A 371 8.09 0.85 -16.35
CA ILE A 371 7.94 2.07 -15.55
C ILE A 371 8.81 3.17 -16.13
N LEU A 372 10.10 2.90 -16.38
CA LEU A 372 11.04 3.89 -16.92
C LEU A 372 10.63 4.41 -18.30
N ASP A 373 10.20 3.52 -19.19
CA ASP A 373 9.72 3.89 -20.52
C ASP A 373 8.55 4.88 -20.43
N PHE A 374 7.55 4.56 -19.58
CA PHE A 374 6.41 5.44 -19.36
C PHE A 374 6.80 6.81 -18.78
N LEU A 375 7.71 6.82 -17.79
CA LEU A 375 8.20 8.07 -17.19
C LEU A 375 9.04 8.88 -18.20
N GLY A 376 9.90 8.20 -18.97
CA GLY A 376 10.83 8.81 -19.94
C GLY A 376 10.13 9.52 -21.09
N GLU A 377 9.01 8.97 -21.58
CA GLU A 377 8.18 9.60 -22.61
C GLU A 377 7.51 10.92 -22.18
N ARG A 378 7.52 11.22 -20.88
CA ARG A 378 6.78 12.35 -20.26
C ARG A 378 7.67 13.27 -19.42
N ARG A 379 8.98 13.21 -19.63
CA ARG A 379 9.97 14.11 -18.99
C ARG A 379 9.83 15.56 -19.42
#